data_53123c3256143a713c28e02d4384210b
#
_entry.id   53123c3256143a713c28e02d4384210b
#
_cell.length_a   1.000
_cell.length_b   1.000
_cell.length_c   1.000
_cell.angle_alpha   90.00
_cell.angle_beta   90.00
_cell.angle_gamma   90.00
#
_symmetry.space_group_name_H-M   'P 1'
#
loop_
_entity.id
_entity.type
_entity.pdbx_description
1 polymer ?
#
loop_
_entity_poly.entity_id
_entity_poly.type
_entity_poly.pdbx_seq_one_letter_code
_entity_poly.pdbx_strand_id
1 'polypeptide(L)'
;MDKKEMGKADQEILRRRLKERRLFLNMTYQDLADKTGISKSSLQRYETGSIKNIPYDKMFTLSEALEVSPEYFTDLSKDYTGESAFEVKMVGNDSRIRHLEHIKEFEERAIRYITPNLISQGYNIERHSHGSVGDIVATKGKEIWHIDFLYRRDVSKYPPQTGMGRQQLLLRFGRLAVYDKPITKYSIVMDMRVLAEQYIKFKPIHLDIETSIIILRGTDYEELHF
;
A
#
# COMPACT_ATOMS: atom_id res chain seq x y z
N MET A 1 11.69 -22.13 -8.90
CA MET A 1 11.06 -22.07 -7.57
C MET A 1 9.79 -22.89 -7.64
N ASP A 2 9.78 -24.05 -7.00
CA ASP A 2 8.64 -24.95 -6.99
C ASP A 2 7.46 -24.27 -6.30
N LYS A 3 6.35 -24.12 -7.05
CA LYS A 3 5.05 -23.77 -6.46
C LYS A 3 4.64 -24.94 -5.57
N LYS A 4 4.85 -24.81 -4.26
CA LYS A 4 4.31 -25.76 -3.29
C LYS A 4 2.78 -25.76 -3.49
N GLU A 5 2.24 -26.81 -4.03
CA GLU A 5 0.78 -26.95 -4.18
C GLU A 5 0.15 -26.93 -2.79
N MET A 6 -0.87 -26.12 -2.63
CA MET A 6 -1.63 -26.01 -1.39
C MET A 6 -2.31 -27.37 -1.09
N GLY A 7 -2.20 -27.84 0.15
CA GLY A 7 -2.77 -29.10 0.56
C GLY A 7 -4.30 -29.16 0.36
N LYS A 8 -4.87 -30.36 0.21
CA LYS A 8 -6.33 -30.52 0.06
C LYS A 8 -7.11 -29.94 1.24
N ALA A 9 -6.60 -30.09 2.45
CA ALA A 9 -7.21 -29.55 3.67
C ALA A 9 -7.22 -28.02 3.65
N ASP A 10 -6.10 -27.40 3.25
CA ASP A 10 -5.98 -25.94 3.15
C ASP A 10 -6.92 -25.36 2.09
N GLN A 11 -7.07 -26.05 0.96
CA GLN A 11 -8.01 -25.65 -0.10
C GLN A 11 -9.46 -25.71 0.39
N GLU A 12 -9.82 -26.69 1.21
CA GLU A 12 -11.16 -26.82 1.78
C GLU A 12 -11.45 -25.69 2.78
N ILE A 13 -10.49 -25.38 3.66
CA ILE A 13 -10.60 -24.28 4.62
C ILE A 13 -10.78 -22.95 3.88
N LEU A 14 -9.96 -22.68 2.86
CA LEU A 14 -10.03 -21.45 2.07
C LEU A 14 -11.41 -21.27 1.39
N ARG A 15 -11.91 -22.32 0.74
CA ARG A 15 -13.24 -22.33 0.09
C ARG A 15 -14.37 -22.07 1.08
N ARG A 16 -14.33 -22.77 2.22
CA ARG A 16 -15.31 -22.61 3.29
C ARG A 16 -15.32 -21.18 3.80
N ARG A 17 -14.17 -20.61 4.13
CA ARG A 17 -14.04 -19.25 4.61
C ARG A 17 -14.58 -18.22 3.61
N LEU A 18 -14.27 -18.38 2.32
CA LEU A 18 -14.75 -17.49 1.26
C LEU A 18 -16.29 -17.51 1.19
N LYS A 19 -16.88 -18.70 1.13
CA LYS A 19 -18.34 -18.88 1.05
C LYS A 19 -19.05 -18.37 2.30
N GLU A 20 -18.60 -18.78 3.48
CA GLU A 20 -19.22 -18.40 4.76
C GLU A 20 -19.20 -16.88 4.94
N ARG A 21 -18.07 -16.24 4.62
CA ARG A 21 -17.96 -14.79 4.77
C ARG A 21 -18.83 -14.02 3.80
N ARG A 22 -18.89 -14.45 2.54
CA ARG A 22 -19.82 -13.86 1.55
C ARG A 22 -21.27 -13.98 2.01
N LEU A 23 -21.68 -15.16 2.47
CA LEU A 23 -23.03 -15.38 2.95
C LEU A 23 -23.34 -14.58 4.22
N PHE A 24 -22.40 -14.46 5.13
CA PHE A 24 -22.53 -13.65 6.34
C PHE A 24 -22.79 -12.17 6.02
N LEU A 25 -22.18 -11.66 4.95
CA LEU A 25 -22.41 -10.29 4.46
C LEU A 25 -23.65 -10.17 3.54
N ASN A 26 -24.46 -11.24 3.42
CA ASN A 26 -25.61 -11.31 2.52
C ASN A 26 -25.29 -10.94 1.06
N MET A 27 -24.07 -11.20 0.61
CA MET A 27 -23.62 -10.91 -0.76
C MET A 27 -23.96 -12.04 -1.72
N THR A 28 -24.51 -11.68 -2.87
CA THR A 28 -24.55 -12.56 -4.05
C THR A 28 -23.20 -12.65 -4.72
N TYR A 29 -23.00 -13.59 -5.63
CA TYR A 29 -21.80 -13.61 -6.48
C TYR A 29 -21.67 -12.36 -7.36
N GLN A 30 -22.80 -11.73 -7.73
CA GLN A 30 -22.81 -10.49 -8.49
C GLN A 30 -22.26 -9.33 -7.66
N ASP A 31 -22.77 -9.16 -6.43
CA ASP A 31 -22.32 -8.09 -5.52
C ASP A 31 -20.80 -8.20 -5.26
N LEU A 32 -20.30 -9.44 -5.07
CA LEU A 32 -18.89 -9.66 -4.86
C LEU A 32 -18.07 -9.42 -6.14
N ALA A 33 -18.61 -9.74 -7.31
CA ALA A 33 -17.97 -9.45 -8.59
C ALA A 33 -17.85 -7.95 -8.85
N ASP A 34 -18.91 -7.19 -8.57
CA ASP A 34 -18.94 -5.74 -8.74
C ASP A 34 -17.96 -5.03 -7.79
N LYS A 35 -17.80 -5.54 -6.56
CA LYS A 35 -16.82 -5.00 -5.59
C LYS A 35 -15.37 -5.36 -5.91
N THR A 36 -15.12 -6.52 -6.50
CA THR A 36 -13.76 -7.06 -6.66
C THR A 36 -13.21 -6.94 -8.07
N GLY A 37 -14.06 -6.74 -9.08
CA GLY A 37 -13.71 -6.87 -10.49
C GLY A 37 -13.37 -8.31 -10.90
N ILE A 38 -13.64 -9.31 -10.05
CA ILE A 38 -13.45 -10.72 -10.35
C ILE A 38 -14.77 -11.26 -10.95
N SER A 39 -14.69 -11.95 -12.09
CA SER A 39 -15.90 -12.44 -12.73
C SER A 39 -16.73 -13.37 -11.82
N LYS A 40 -18.05 -13.27 -11.89
CA LYS A 40 -19.00 -14.13 -11.17
C LYS A 40 -18.68 -15.62 -11.31
N SER A 41 -18.31 -16.04 -12.52
CA SER A 41 -17.94 -17.44 -12.79
C SER A 41 -16.64 -17.84 -12.09
N SER A 42 -15.66 -16.94 -11.99
CA SER A 42 -14.42 -17.21 -11.24
C SER A 42 -14.68 -17.32 -9.75
N LEU A 43 -15.49 -16.43 -9.18
CA LEU A 43 -15.88 -16.47 -7.77
C LEU A 43 -16.60 -17.78 -7.42
N GLN A 44 -17.56 -18.19 -8.25
CA GLN A 44 -18.25 -19.47 -8.09
C GLN A 44 -17.28 -20.66 -8.16
N ARG A 45 -16.30 -20.63 -9.09
CA ARG A 45 -15.29 -21.68 -9.22
C ARG A 45 -14.30 -21.71 -8.05
N TYR A 46 -14.02 -20.57 -7.42
CA TYR A 46 -13.25 -20.51 -6.18
C TYR A 46 -13.99 -21.20 -5.02
N GLU A 47 -15.26 -20.90 -4.82
CA GLU A 47 -16.07 -21.49 -3.75
C GLU A 47 -16.38 -22.98 -3.98
N THR A 48 -16.56 -23.42 -5.22
CA THR A 48 -16.82 -24.84 -5.56
C THR A 48 -15.54 -25.67 -5.65
N GLY A 49 -14.37 -25.01 -5.69
CA GLY A 49 -13.08 -25.69 -5.81
C GLY A 49 -12.73 -26.16 -7.22
N SER A 50 -13.49 -25.74 -8.22
CA SER A 50 -13.14 -25.99 -9.63
C SER A 50 -11.84 -25.26 -10.01
N ILE A 51 -11.48 -24.19 -9.31
CA ILE A 51 -10.16 -23.56 -9.32
C ILE A 51 -9.52 -23.83 -7.95
N LYS A 52 -8.42 -24.57 -7.96
CA LYS A 52 -7.74 -25.03 -6.73
C LYS A 52 -6.96 -23.93 -6.02
N ASN A 53 -6.38 -23.02 -6.77
CA ASN A 53 -5.52 -21.96 -6.23
C ASN A 53 -6.09 -20.58 -6.57
N ILE A 54 -6.38 -19.78 -5.57
CA ILE A 54 -6.72 -18.38 -5.74
C ILE A 54 -5.39 -17.59 -5.80
N PRO A 55 -5.14 -16.78 -6.84
CA PRO A 55 -3.96 -15.94 -6.91
C PRO A 55 -3.87 -14.99 -5.70
N TYR A 56 -2.66 -14.74 -5.24
CA TYR A 56 -2.42 -13.97 -4.01
C TYR A 56 -2.99 -12.54 -4.10
N ASP A 57 -2.87 -11.88 -5.26
CA ASP A 57 -3.48 -10.58 -5.52
C ASP A 57 -5.01 -10.61 -5.39
N LYS A 58 -5.64 -11.70 -5.84
CA LYS A 58 -7.09 -11.88 -5.71
C LYS A 58 -7.52 -12.15 -4.27
N MET A 59 -6.69 -12.80 -3.46
CA MET A 59 -6.98 -12.97 -2.03
C MET A 59 -7.04 -11.62 -1.31
N PHE A 60 -6.16 -10.67 -1.65
CA PHE A 60 -6.22 -9.30 -1.10
C PHE A 60 -7.50 -8.58 -1.50
N THR A 61 -7.83 -8.59 -2.80
CA THR A 61 -9.06 -7.96 -3.29
C THR A 61 -10.31 -8.57 -2.65
N LEU A 62 -10.32 -9.89 -2.46
CA LEU A 62 -11.41 -10.60 -1.77
C LEU A 62 -11.47 -10.24 -0.29
N SER A 63 -10.34 -10.12 0.40
CA SER A 63 -10.32 -9.75 1.81
C SER A 63 -10.88 -8.33 2.04
N GLU A 64 -10.55 -7.39 1.17
CA GLU A 64 -11.13 -6.04 1.21
C GLU A 64 -12.64 -6.06 1.00
N ALA A 65 -13.11 -6.72 -0.06
CA ALA A 65 -14.53 -6.77 -0.39
C ALA A 65 -15.37 -7.51 0.66
N LEU A 66 -14.77 -8.51 1.30
CA LEU A 66 -15.40 -9.33 2.34
C LEU A 66 -15.16 -8.80 3.75
N GLU A 67 -14.49 -7.65 3.88
CA GLU A 67 -14.26 -6.96 5.15
C GLU A 67 -13.57 -7.87 6.19
N VAL A 68 -12.52 -8.56 5.76
CA VAL A 68 -11.65 -9.38 6.62
C VAL A 68 -10.18 -9.00 6.40
N SER A 69 -9.30 -9.37 7.34
CA SER A 69 -7.87 -9.20 7.13
C SER A 69 -7.35 -10.20 6.07
N PRO A 70 -6.28 -9.88 5.33
CA PRO A 70 -5.67 -10.83 4.38
C PRO A 70 -5.27 -12.16 5.03
N GLU A 71 -4.89 -12.14 6.32
CA GLU A 71 -4.55 -13.34 7.10
C GLU A 71 -5.71 -14.33 7.21
N TYR A 72 -6.95 -13.85 7.12
CA TYR A 72 -8.13 -14.70 7.08
C TYR A 72 -8.10 -15.75 5.95
N PHE A 73 -7.47 -15.40 4.82
CA PHE A 73 -7.30 -16.28 3.67
C PHE A 73 -5.90 -16.88 3.55
N THR A 74 -4.88 -16.28 4.16
CA THR A 74 -3.48 -16.70 4.00
C THR A 74 -2.94 -17.48 5.20
N ASP A 75 -3.46 -17.26 6.42
CA ASP A 75 -3.12 -18.04 7.60
C ASP A 75 -4.23 -19.08 7.87
N LEU A 76 -4.10 -20.24 7.24
CA LEU A 76 -5.09 -21.32 7.35
C LEU A 76 -4.93 -22.17 8.62
N SER A 77 -3.90 -21.91 9.43
CA SER A 77 -3.66 -22.60 10.71
C SER A 77 -4.59 -22.11 11.83
N LYS A 78 -5.11 -20.88 11.72
CA LYS A 78 -6.03 -20.29 12.70
C LYS A 78 -7.46 -20.73 12.44
N ASP A 79 -8.19 -20.99 13.50
CA ASP A 79 -9.63 -21.25 13.41
C ASP A 79 -10.41 -19.92 13.57
N TYR A 80 -11.08 -19.52 12.49
CA TYR A 80 -11.93 -18.33 12.44
C TYR A 80 -13.41 -18.75 12.36
N THR A 81 -13.91 -19.51 13.32
CA THR A 81 -15.31 -19.96 13.39
C THR A 81 -16.14 -19.08 14.33
N GLY A 82 -17.41 -18.86 14.02
CA GLY A 82 -18.37 -18.15 14.89
C GLY A 82 -18.00 -16.70 15.20
N GLU A 83 -18.01 -16.33 16.47
CA GLU A 83 -17.74 -14.96 16.95
C GLU A 83 -16.33 -14.48 16.62
N SER A 84 -15.36 -15.37 16.53
CA SER A 84 -13.99 -15.00 16.15
C SER A 84 -13.89 -14.44 14.72
N ALA A 85 -14.77 -14.85 13.81
CA ALA A 85 -14.89 -14.24 12.48
C ALA A 85 -15.45 -12.82 12.55
N PHE A 86 -16.26 -12.51 13.59
CA PHE A 86 -16.76 -11.17 13.84
C PHE A 86 -15.70 -10.28 14.50
N GLU A 87 -14.91 -10.80 15.41
CA GLU A 87 -13.76 -10.10 16.01
C GLU A 87 -12.69 -9.77 14.95
N VAL A 88 -12.47 -10.65 13.97
CA VAL A 88 -11.58 -10.37 12.82
C VAL A 88 -12.08 -9.17 12.01
N LYS A 89 -13.40 -8.98 11.86
CA LYS A 89 -13.96 -7.78 11.24
C LYS A 89 -13.63 -6.51 12.04
N MET A 90 -13.79 -6.56 13.36
CA MET A 90 -13.49 -5.43 14.24
C MET A 90 -11.99 -5.13 14.26
N VAL A 91 -11.15 -6.15 14.39
CA VAL A 91 -9.69 -5.99 14.36
C VAL A 91 -9.20 -5.54 12.99
N GLY A 92 -9.79 -6.01 11.89
CA GLY A 92 -9.44 -5.57 10.53
C GLY A 92 -9.83 -4.10 10.27
N ASN A 93 -11.03 -3.69 10.67
CA ASN A 93 -11.48 -2.29 10.58
C ASN A 93 -10.66 -1.38 11.50
N ASP A 94 -10.44 -1.78 12.74
CA ASP A 94 -9.60 -1.05 13.70
C ASP A 94 -8.15 -0.94 13.22
N SER A 95 -7.61 -2.00 12.61
CA SER A 95 -6.28 -1.98 12.03
C SER A 95 -6.17 -1.07 10.81
N ARG A 96 -7.23 -1.00 9.99
CA ARG A 96 -7.29 -0.12 8.82
C ARG A 96 -7.49 1.34 9.25
N ILE A 97 -8.40 1.59 10.19
CA ILE A 97 -8.62 2.93 10.75
C ILE A 97 -7.32 3.42 11.39
N ARG A 98 -6.70 2.65 12.27
CA ARG A 98 -5.39 2.99 12.87
C ARG A 98 -4.30 3.18 11.84
N HIS A 99 -4.30 2.40 10.77
CA HIS A 99 -3.32 2.59 9.69
C HIS A 99 -3.53 3.91 8.95
N LEU A 100 -4.78 4.30 8.67
CA LEU A 100 -5.11 5.59 8.06
C LEU A 100 -4.80 6.75 9.01
N GLU A 101 -5.05 6.59 10.31
CA GLU A 101 -4.65 7.56 11.34
C GLU A 101 -3.13 7.76 11.37
N HIS A 102 -2.36 6.67 11.37
CA HIS A 102 -0.89 6.76 11.33
C HIS A 102 -0.36 7.40 10.04
N ILE A 103 -1.01 7.12 8.88
CA ILE A 103 -0.67 7.81 7.62
C ILE A 103 -0.88 9.32 7.81
N LYS A 104 -2.06 9.72 8.29
CA LYS A 104 -2.40 11.12 8.50
C LYS A 104 -1.47 11.80 9.52
N GLU A 105 -1.18 11.16 10.65
CA GLU A 105 -0.23 11.65 11.64
C GLU A 105 1.18 11.83 11.05
N PHE A 106 1.62 10.88 10.23
CA PHE A 106 2.90 10.96 9.53
C PHE A 106 2.94 12.12 8.55
N GLU A 107 1.91 12.28 7.70
CA GLU A 107 1.81 13.38 6.74
C GLU A 107 1.77 14.75 7.45
N GLU A 108 0.97 14.90 8.51
CA GLU A 108 0.90 16.12 9.30
C GLU A 108 2.25 16.45 9.96
N ARG A 109 2.95 15.44 10.47
CA ARG A 109 4.30 15.59 11.02
C ARG A 109 5.28 16.01 9.93
N ALA A 110 5.28 15.35 8.77
CA ALA A 110 6.16 15.69 7.66
C ALA A 110 5.96 17.13 7.19
N ILE A 111 4.71 17.54 6.99
CA ILE A 111 4.36 18.92 6.60
C ILE A 111 4.84 19.91 7.64
N ARG A 112 4.65 19.63 8.93
CA ARG A 112 5.04 20.53 10.03
C ARG A 112 6.55 20.82 10.06
N TYR A 113 7.38 19.86 9.68
CA TYR A 113 8.83 20.04 9.71
C TYR A 113 9.41 20.49 8.36
N ILE A 114 8.90 19.97 7.25
CA ILE A 114 9.45 20.26 5.91
C ILE A 114 8.99 21.63 5.42
N THR A 115 7.70 21.94 5.55
CA THR A 115 7.12 23.17 4.97
C THR A 115 7.76 24.47 5.50
N PRO A 116 7.93 24.68 6.83
CA PRO A 116 8.57 25.90 7.32
C PRO A 116 10.02 26.03 6.86
N ASN A 117 10.74 24.92 6.76
CA ASN A 117 12.11 24.90 6.28
C ASN A 117 12.18 25.34 4.80
N LEU A 118 11.34 24.80 3.95
CA LEU A 118 11.26 25.19 2.52
C LEU A 118 10.84 26.67 2.36
N ILE A 119 9.87 27.12 3.14
CA ILE A 119 9.45 28.54 3.12
C ILE A 119 10.62 29.46 3.53
N SER A 120 11.39 29.10 4.56
CA SER A 120 12.57 29.87 4.98
C SER A 120 13.65 29.93 3.90
N GLN A 121 13.71 28.93 3.02
CA GLN A 121 14.58 28.90 1.85
C GLN A 121 14.02 29.67 0.65
N GLY A 122 12.80 30.21 0.75
CA GLY A 122 12.16 31.03 -0.30
C GLY A 122 11.28 30.24 -1.27
N TYR A 123 10.86 29.02 -0.92
CA TYR A 123 9.90 28.27 -1.72
C TYR A 123 8.45 28.67 -1.43
N ASN A 124 7.64 28.72 -2.47
CA ASN A 124 6.19 28.72 -2.35
C ASN A 124 5.72 27.27 -2.30
N ILE A 125 4.79 26.94 -1.40
CA ILE A 125 4.31 25.58 -1.16
C ILE A 125 2.85 25.46 -1.56
N GLU A 126 2.54 24.47 -2.39
CA GLU A 126 1.18 24.09 -2.78
C GLU A 126 0.91 22.63 -2.38
N ARG A 127 -0.28 22.36 -1.83
CA ARG A 127 -0.73 21.00 -1.53
C ARG A 127 -1.54 20.47 -2.69
N HIS A 128 -1.23 19.25 -3.09
CA HIS A 128 -1.97 18.57 -4.14
C HIS A 128 -2.95 17.54 -3.57
N SER A 129 -4.01 17.26 -4.31
CA SER A 129 -4.97 16.21 -3.96
C SER A 129 -4.39 14.82 -4.26
N HIS A 130 -4.89 13.81 -3.57
CA HIS A 130 -4.53 12.42 -3.82
C HIS A 130 -4.63 12.06 -5.30
N GLY A 131 -3.59 11.42 -5.83
CA GLY A 131 -3.52 10.94 -7.21
C GLY A 131 -2.66 11.77 -8.15
N SER A 132 -2.25 12.99 -7.77
CA SER A 132 -1.24 13.77 -8.49
C SER A 132 0.18 13.31 -8.16
N VAL A 133 1.17 13.75 -8.92
CA VAL A 133 2.58 13.57 -8.60
C VAL A 133 2.95 14.60 -7.54
N GLY A 134 3.44 14.12 -6.39
CA GLY A 134 3.73 14.93 -5.21
C GLY A 134 2.48 15.28 -4.37
N ASP A 135 2.54 15.01 -3.07
CA ASP A 135 1.53 15.45 -2.09
C ASP A 135 1.67 16.95 -1.80
N ILE A 136 2.90 17.47 -1.92
CA ILE A 136 3.19 18.90 -1.95
C ILE A 136 4.13 19.23 -3.12
N VAL A 137 3.99 20.45 -3.63
CA VAL A 137 4.88 21.03 -4.65
C VAL A 137 5.47 22.31 -4.11
N ALA A 138 6.80 22.39 -4.11
CA ALA A 138 7.58 23.56 -3.71
C ALA A 138 8.16 24.23 -4.95
N THR A 139 7.90 25.53 -5.15
CA THR A 139 8.37 26.28 -6.32
C THR A 139 9.22 27.46 -5.91
N LYS A 140 10.37 27.67 -6.61
CA LYS A 140 11.27 28.80 -6.42
C LYS A 140 11.94 29.17 -7.75
N GLY A 141 11.54 30.29 -8.33
CA GLY A 141 12.03 30.66 -9.67
C GLY A 141 11.68 29.61 -10.71
N LYS A 142 12.69 28.93 -11.28
CA LYS A 142 12.52 27.84 -12.26
C LYS A 142 12.51 26.45 -11.61
N GLU A 143 12.78 26.37 -10.33
CA GLU A 143 12.82 25.11 -9.60
C GLU A 143 11.40 24.67 -9.23
N ILE A 144 11.06 23.42 -9.56
CA ILE A 144 9.77 22.80 -9.29
C ILE A 144 10.06 21.45 -8.63
N TRP A 145 9.86 21.40 -7.32
CA TRP A 145 10.17 20.27 -6.47
C TRP A 145 8.89 19.57 -6.01
N HIS A 146 8.66 18.36 -6.48
CA HIS A 146 7.54 17.52 -6.05
C HIS A 146 7.97 16.61 -4.90
N ILE A 147 7.17 16.53 -3.85
CA ILE A 147 7.46 15.78 -2.62
C ILE A 147 6.29 14.88 -2.29
N ASP A 148 6.50 13.56 -2.31
CA ASP A 148 5.55 12.53 -1.92
C ASP A 148 5.80 12.07 -0.48
N PHE A 149 4.74 11.83 0.29
CA PHE A 149 4.83 11.20 1.60
C PHE A 149 4.62 9.70 1.51
N LEU A 150 5.50 8.91 2.09
CA LEU A 150 5.43 7.46 2.11
C LEU A 150 5.51 6.92 3.53
N TYR A 151 4.36 6.78 4.16
CA TYR A 151 4.25 6.07 5.43
C TYR A 151 4.34 4.57 5.22
N ARG A 152 5.11 3.89 6.06
CA ARG A 152 5.19 2.43 6.13
C ARG A 152 5.04 1.96 7.57
N ARG A 153 4.11 1.05 7.77
CA ARG A 153 3.98 0.36 9.03
C ARG A 153 5.17 -0.60 9.20
N ASP A 154 5.67 -0.68 10.42
CA ASP A 154 6.72 -1.58 10.93
C ASP A 154 7.33 -2.61 9.96
N VAL A 155 8.55 -2.31 9.48
CA VAL A 155 9.33 -3.21 8.58
C VAL A 155 9.82 -4.49 9.26
N SER A 156 9.78 -4.60 10.60
CA SER A 156 10.19 -5.83 11.30
C SER A 156 9.28 -7.01 10.93
N LYS A 157 8.00 -6.72 10.61
CA LYS A 157 7.01 -7.70 10.17
C LYS A 157 6.95 -7.90 8.65
N TYR A 158 7.39 -6.90 7.88
CA TYR A 158 7.33 -6.90 6.41
C TYR A 158 8.67 -6.40 5.87
N PRO A 159 9.69 -7.28 5.79
CA PRO A 159 10.98 -6.88 5.28
C PRO A 159 10.86 -6.30 3.88
N PRO A 160 11.65 -5.26 3.55
CA PRO A 160 11.57 -4.52 2.29
C PRO A 160 11.74 -5.36 1.02
N GLN A 161 12.24 -6.58 1.16
CA GLN A 161 12.35 -7.56 0.08
C GLN A 161 11.01 -8.18 -0.34
N THR A 162 9.92 -7.99 0.44
CA THR A 162 8.59 -8.36 0.01
C THR A 162 8.15 -7.41 -1.10
N GLY A 163 7.69 -7.96 -2.22
CA GLY A 163 7.40 -7.23 -3.47
C GLY A 163 6.54 -5.98 -3.35
N MET A 164 5.75 -5.85 -2.26
CA MET A 164 4.84 -4.73 -2.02
C MET A 164 5.55 -3.38 -1.79
N GLY A 165 6.71 -3.36 -1.10
CA GLY A 165 7.47 -2.13 -0.90
C GLY A 165 8.07 -1.60 -2.19
N ARG A 166 8.65 -2.51 -2.98
CA ARG A 166 9.19 -2.21 -4.29
C ARG A 166 8.10 -1.75 -5.26
N GLN A 167 6.92 -2.37 -5.22
CA GLN A 167 5.80 -2.00 -6.08
C GLN A 167 5.31 -0.56 -5.82
N GLN A 168 5.22 -0.14 -4.58
CA GLN A 168 4.85 1.24 -4.22
C GLN A 168 5.85 2.27 -4.76
N LEU A 169 7.13 1.96 -4.71
CA LEU A 169 8.18 2.81 -5.28
C LEU A 169 8.08 2.87 -6.80
N LEU A 170 7.94 1.71 -7.47
CA LEU A 170 7.79 1.64 -8.91
C LEU A 170 6.56 2.38 -9.43
N LEU A 171 5.46 2.35 -8.69
CA LEU A 171 4.26 3.12 -9.02
C LEU A 171 4.52 4.64 -8.99
N ARG A 172 5.30 5.13 -8.01
CA ARG A 172 5.67 6.55 -7.93
C ARG A 172 6.56 6.97 -9.10
N PHE A 173 7.59 6.21 -9.40
CA PHE A 173 8.43 6.46 -10.56
C PHE A 173 7.67 6.32 -11.89
N GLY A 174 6.71 5.39 -11.97
CA GLY A 174 5.83 5.26 -13.14
C GLY A 174 4.95 6.50 -13.35
N ARG A 175 4.43 7.11 -12.27
CA ARG A 175 3.69 8.38 -12.36
C ARG A 175 4.58 9.51 -12.86
N LEU A 176 5.83 9.61 -12.39
CA LEU A 176 6.80 10.58 -12.88
C LEU A 176 7.07 10.41 -14.38
N ALA A 177 7.20 9.17 -14.84
CA ALA A 177 7.51 8.87 -16.23
C ALA A 177 6.40 9.28 -17.23
N VAL A 178 5.15 9.39 -16.75
CA VAL A 178 3.99 9.81 -17.58
C VAL A 178 3.49 11.20 -17.25
N TYR A 179 4.14 11.92 -16.34
CA TYR A 179 3.75 13.27 -15.95
C TYR A 179 4.22 14.27 -17.01
N ASP A 180 3.31 15.08 -17.52
CA ASP A 180 3.51 15.97 -18.66
C ASP A 180 3.91 17.41 -18.31
N LYS A 181 4.01 17.71 -16.98
CA LYS A 181 4.40 19.04 -16.53
C LYS A 181 5.88 19.06 -16.08
N PRO A 182 6.52 20.24 -16.08
CA PRO A 182 7.91 20.34 -15.66
C PRO A 182 8.11 19.90 -14.19
N ILE A 183 9.13 19.10 -13.96
CA ILE A 183 9.66 18.75 -12.63
C ILE A 183 11.17 18.90 -12.68
N THR A 184 11.75 19.60 -11.72
CA THR A 184 13.22 19.72 -11.60
C THR A 184 13.77 18.81 -10.50
N LYS A 185 12.97 18.56 -9.45
CA LYS A 185 13.35 17.71 -8.33
C LYS A 185 12.16 16.90 -7.82
N TYR A 186 12.44 15.66 -7.43
CA TYR A 186 11.44 14.77 -6.81
C TYR A 186 12.01 14.12 -5.55
N SER A 187 11.23 14.15 -4.47
CA SER A 187 11.62 13.53 -3.21
C SER A 187 10.52 12.68 -2.63
N ILE A 188 10.93 11.62 -1.93
CA ILE A 188 10.03 10.78 -1.12
C ILE A 188 10.38 10.98 0.33
N VAL A 189 9.41 11.36 1.14
CA VAL A 189 9.56 11.52 2.60
C VAL A 189 9.15 10.25 3.30
N MET A 190 9.98 9.77 4.22
CA MET A 190 9.72 8.62 5.08
C MET A 190 10.40 8.77 6.44
N ASP A 191 10.07 7.91 7.39
CA ASP A 191 10.70 7.88 8.72
C ASP A 191 11.62 6.66 8.96
N MET A 192 11.89 5.88 7.89
CA MET A 192 12.62 4.61 7.99
C MET A 192 13.89 4.61 7.15
N ARG A 193 15.05 4.81 7.81
CA ARG A 193 16.37 4.83 7.15
C ARG A 193 16.67 3.54 6.37
N VAL A 194 16.41 2.38 6.96
CA VAL A 194 16.69 1.09 6.32
C VAL A 194 15.92 0.93 5.02
N LEU A 195 14.68 1.44 4.97
CA LEU A 195 13.87 1.42 3.76
C LEU A 195 14.38 2.44 2.74
N ALA A 196 14.77 3.63 3.17
CA ALA A 196 15.37 4.65 2.32
C ALA A 196 16.62 4.14 1.59
N GLU A 197 17.56 3.53 2.32
CA GLU A 197 18.79 2.95 1.77
C GLU A 197 18.55 1.83 0.75
N GLN A 198 17.41 1.14 0.89
CA GLN A 198 17.02 0.15 -0.11
C GLN A 198 16.37 0.77 -1.34
N TYR A 199 15.56 1.81 -1.16
CA TYR A 199 14.87 2.49 -2.25
C TYR A 199 15.83 3.22 -3.19
N ILE A 200 16.90 3.78 -2.67
CA ILE A 200 17.99 4.40 -3.45
C ILE A 200 18.52 3.44 -4.54
N LYS A 201 18.58 2.13 -4.25
CA LYS A 201 19.06 1.11 -5.19
C LYS A 201 18.11 0.85 -6.37
N PHE A 202 16.90 1.38 -6.34
CA PHE A 202 15.86 1.12 -7.36
C PHE A 202 15.53 2.35 -8.21
N LYS A 203 16.37 3.39 -8.21
CA LYS A 203 16.19 4.54 -9.10
C LYS A 203 16.17 4.08 -10.56
N PRO A 204 15.18 4.48 -11.37
CA PRO A 204 15.19 4.22 -12.80
C PRO A 204 16.37 4.92 -13.48
N ILE A 205 17.12 4.20 -14.31
CA ILE A 205 18.35 4.69 -14.97
C ILE A 205 18.05 5.89 -15.92
N HIS A 206 16.84 5.92 -16.49
CA HIS A 206 16.44 6.95 -17.46
C HIS A 206 15.61 8.08 -16.85
N LEU A 207 15.57 8.20 -15.53
CA LEU A 207 14.89 9.30 -14.85
C LEU A 207 15.86 10.48 -14.72
N ASP A 208 15.78 11.43 -15.65
CA ASP A 208 16.68 12.59 -15.74
C ASP A 208 16.16 13.78 -14.93
N ILE A 209 15.85 13.55 -13.65
CA ILE A 209 15.52 14.58 -12.68
C ILE A 209 16.29 14.33 -11.38
N GLU A 210 16.58 15.40 -10.64
CA GLU A 210 17.15 15.25 -9.29
C GLU A 210 16.18 14.47 -8.40
N THR A 211 16.67 13.40 -7.77
CA THR A 211 15.85 12.58 -6.88
C THR A 211 16.50 12.44 -5.51
N SER A 212 15.68 12.47 -4.45
CA SER A 212 16.15 12.26 -3.09
C SER A 212 15.13 11.54 -2.23
N ILE A 213 15.60 11.04 -1.08
CA ILE A 213 14.74 10.57 0.01
C ILE A 213 15.00 11.44 1.22
N ILE A 214 13.93 11.98 1.78
CA ILE A 214 13.96 12.77 3.01
C ILE A 214 13.56 11.87 4.17
N ILE A 215 14.44 11.67 5.12
CA ILE A 215 14.22 10.85 6.31
C ILE A 215 13.90 11.77 7.48
N LEU A 216 12.68 11.66 8.02
CA LEU A 216 12.29 12.42 9.22
C LEU A 216 12.95 11.83 10.47
N ARG A 217 13.59 12.68 11.27
CA ARG A 217 14.23 12.34 12.55
C ARG A 217 13.71 13.25 13.67
N GLY A 218 12.63 12.85 14.31
CA GLY A 218 12.02 13.69 15.37
C GLY A 218 11.61 15.05 14.83
N THR A 219 12.36 16.10 15.18
CA THR A 219 12.14 17.50 14.77
C THR A 219 13.03 17.95 13.60
N ASP A 220 13.85 17.05 13.04
CA ASP A 220 14.79 17.33 11.98
C ASP A 220 14.62 16.32 10.83
N TYR A 221 15.30 16.54 9.72
CA TYR A 221 15.32 15.62 8.61
C TYR A 221 16.71 15.53 7.97
N GLU A 222 16.96 14.39 7.37
CA GLU A 222 18.17 14.13 6.58
C GLU A 222 17.74 13.87 5.13
N GLU A 223 18.42 14.47 4.16
CA GLU A 223 18.16 14.23 2.73
C GLU A 223 19.27 13.38 2.14
N LEU A 224 18.89 12.28 1.49
CA LEU A 224 19.76 11.36 0.76
C LEU A 224 19.51 11.51 -0.73
N HIS A 225 20.48 12.03 -1.48
CA HIS A 225 20.43 12.16 -2.93
C HIS A 225 20.87 10.88 -3.64
N PHE A 226 20.31 10.57 -4.81
CA PHE A 226 20.65 9.38 -5.60
C PHE A 226 20.28 9.52 -7.09
#